data_54fa3c4f57ec8ba831d367a17f90abb1
#
_entry.id   54fa3c4f57ec8ba831d367a17f90abb1
#
_cell.length_a   1.000
_cell.length_b   1.000
_cell.length_c   1.000
_cell.angle_alpha   90.00
_cell.angle_beta   90.00
_cell.angle_gamma   90.00
#
_symmetry.space_group_name_H-M   'P 1'
#
loop_
_entity.id
_entity.type
_entity.pdbx_description
1 polymer ?
#
loop_
_entity_poly.entity_id
_entity_poly.type
_entity_poly.pdbx_seq_one_letter_code
_entity_poly.pdbx_strand_id
1 'polypeptide(L)'
;VTVVTHPYSKGNGAAIKTGARTAKGEVIVFMDGDGQHKPEDISQMLEKLATGYDMAVGARDKQSQADSFRAIANSVYNWLSSVITGHKILDLTSGFRAVKADKFKEFLYLLPNGFYYPTTSTMAFFRAGYSVGYMPIQTEQRLGESHISLLKDGIRFLLIIFKVGTLYSPLKIFLPIAVGLLIIAVVNYIDTYTTLGVFTNMSTFYKCGTVYDGNYRVSNRGYVRAGYCAHVQRR
;
A
#
# COMPACT_ATOMS: atom_id res chain seq x y z
N VAL A 1 -13.86 -33.35 7.28
CA VAL A 1 -13.49 -31.97 7.58
C VAL A 1 -12.48 -31.97 8.71
N THR A 2 -11.33 -31.30 8.53
CA THR A 2 -10.33 -31.15 9.58
C THR A 2 -10.48 -29.76 10.20
N VAL A 3 -10.69 -29.70 11.51
CA VAL A 3 -10.78 -28.43 12.27
C VAL A 3 -9.48 -28.23 13.04
N VAL A 4 -8.86 -27.06 12.85
CA VAL A 4 -7.66 -26.67 13.60
C VAL A 4 -7.99 -25.44 14.44
N THR A 5 -7.92 -25.59 15.76
CA THR A 5 -8.28 -24.54 16.71
C THR A 5 -7.03 -23.86 17.25
N HIS A 6 -7.05 -22.52 17.28
CA HIS A 6 -6.02 -21.74 17.98
C HIS A 6 -6.40 -21.52 19.44
N PRO A 7 -5.45 -21.48 20.39
CA PRO A 7 -5.74 -21.28 21.80
C PRO A 7 -6.34 -19.89 22.09
N TYR A 8 -6.14 -18.93 21.21
CA TYR A 8 -6.72 -17.59 21.24
C TYR A 8 -6.83 -17.02 19.83
N SER A 9 -7.59 -15.93 19.65
CA SER A 9 -7.74 -15.25 18.35
C SER A 9 -6.42 -14.62 17.92
N LYS A 10 -5.75 -15.22 16.94
CA LYS A 10 -4.48 -14.74 16.35
C LYS A 10 -4.68 -13.87 15.11
N GLY A 11 -5.92 -13.74 14.65
CA GLY A 11 -6.32 -13.01 13.45
C GLY A 11 -6.42 -13.88 12.20
N ASN A 12 -7.09 -13.34 11.18
CA ASN A 12 -7.42 -14.05 9.92
C ASN A 12 -6.16 -14.59 9.22
N GLY A 13 -5.14 -13.76 9.03
CA GLY A 13 -3.91 -14.19 8.38
C GLY A 13 -3.17 -15.32 9.11
N ALA A 14 -3.30 -15.39 10.45
CA ALA A 14 -2.77 -16.53 11.21
C ALA A 14 -3.56 -17.80 10.92
N ALA A 15 -4.89 -17.72 10.77
CA ALA A 15 -5.72 -18.85 10.38
C ALA A 15 -5.36 -19.34 8.97
N ILE A 16 -5.20 -18.42 8.02
CA ILE A 16 -4.74 -18.72 6.64
C ILE A 16 -3.39 -19.43 6.65
N LYS A 17 -2.43 -18.96 7.43
CA LYS A 17 -1.10 -19.61 7.55
C LYS A 17 -1.19 -21.01 8.13
N THR A 18 -2.03 -21.21 9.12
CA THR A 18 -2.24 -22.52 9.73
C THR A 18 -2.94 -23.46 8.76
N GLY A 19 -4.00 -23.00 8.07
CA GLY A 19 -4.67 -23.77 7.03
C GLY A 19 -3.71 -24.18 5.92
N ALA A 20 -2.90 -23.26 5.41
CA ALA A 20 -1.92 -23.55 4.36
C ALA A 20 -0.83 -24.56 4.79
N ARG A 21 -0.39 -24.54 6.06
CA ARG A 21 0.55 -25.53 6.60
C ARG A 21 -0.08 -26.91 6.75
N THR A 22 -1.36 -26.95 7.09
CA THR A 22 -2.11 -28.20 7.30
C THR A 22 -2.57 -28.82 5.98
N ALA A 23 -2.76 -28.00 4.95
CA ALA A 23 -3.21 -28.45 3.64
C ALA A 23 -2.19 -29.41 2.98
N LYS A 24 -2.70 -30.55 2.49
CA LYS A 24 -1.90 -31.59 1.82
C LYS A 24 -2.07 -31.61 0.30
N GLY A 25 -3.06 -30.87 -0.23
CA GLY A 25 -3.32 -30.80 -1.67
C GLY A 25 -2.29 -29.95 -2.41
N GLU A 26 -2.18 -30.18 -3.72
CA GLU A 26 -1.32 -29.41 -4.62
C GLU A 26 -1.83 -27.99 -4.84
N VAL A 27 -3.12 -27.78 -4.69
CA VAL A 27 -3.79 -26.48 -4.78
C VAL A 27 -4.48 -26.18 -3.45
N ILE A 28 -4.36 -24.94 -3.00
CA ILE A 28 -5.09 -24.42 -1.84
C ILE A 28 -6.09 -23.38 -2.35
N VAL A 29 -7.34 -23.56 -1.98
CA VAL A 29 -8.40 -22.57 -2.22
C VAL A 29 -8.74 -21.87 -0.90
N PHE A 30 -8.66 -20.55 -0.91
CA PHE A 30 -9.09 -19.69 0.19
C PHE A 30 -10.46 -19.11 -0.14
N MET A 31 -11.38 -19.22 0.79
CA MET A 31 -12.74 -18.71 0.66
C MET A 31 -13.21 -18.24 2.04
N ASP A 32 -13.83 -17.08 2.10
CA ASP A 32 -14.43 -16.59 3.32
C ASP A 32 -15.74 -17.36 3.60
N GLY A 33 -16.00 -17.68 4.88
CA GLY A 33 -17.17 -18.45 5.31
C GLY A 33 -18.42 -17.61 5.54
N ASP A 34 -18.53 -16.43 4.94
CA ASP A 34 -19.62 -15.46 5.11
C ASP A 34 -20.73 -15.58 4.05
N GLY A 35 -20.66 -16.62 3.21
CA GLY A 35 -21.65 -16.91 2.18
C GLY A 35 -21.61 -15.99 0.95
N GLN A 36 -20.61 -15.12 0.83
CA GLN A 36 -20.52 -14.22 -0.31
C GLN A 36 -20.03 -14.87 -1.61
N HIS A 37 -19.31 -16.00 -1.50
CA HIS A 37 -18.68 -16.68 -2.63
C HIS A 37 -19.40 -17.96 -3.01
N LYS A 38 -19.52 -18.21 -4.30
CA LYS A 38 -20.16 -19.41 -4.84
C LYS A 38 -19.14 -20.52 -4.97
N PRO A 39 -19.40 -21.73 -4.42
CA PRO A 39 -18.50 -22.88 -4.57
C PRO A 39 -18.26 -23.29 -6.03
N GLU A 40 -19.22 -23.01 -6.94
CA GLU A 40 -19.15 -23.30 -8.37
C GLU A 40 -17.99 -22.55 -9.06
N ASP A 41 -17.65 -21.35 -8.55
CA ASP A 41 -16.54 -20.55 -9.07
C ASP A 41 -15.17 -21.20 -8.83
N ILE A 42 -15.08 -22.16 -7.89
CA ILE A 42 -13.84 -22.90 -7.62
C ILE A 42 -13.38 -23.67 -8.85
N SER A 43 -14.29 -24.30 -9.60
CA SER A 43 -13.96 -25.03 -10.82
C SER A 43 -13.26 -24.15 -11.84
N GLN A 44 -13.77 -22.93 -12.05
CA GLN A 44 -13.17 -21.95 -12.97
C GLN A 44 -11.79 -21.49 -12.48
N MET A 45 -11.58 -21.35 -11.15
CA MET A 45 -10.26 -21.03 -10.60
C MET A 45 -9.25 -22.16 -10.87
N LEU A 46 -9.66 -23.40 -10.71
CA LEU A 46 -8.81 -24.57 -10.97
C LEU A 46 -8.46 -24.67 -12.45
N GLU A 47 -9.42 -24.43 -13.35
CA GLU A 47 -9.17 -24.32 -14.79
C GLU A 47 -8.15 -23.22 -15.10
N LYS A 48 -8.28 -22.04 -14.44
CA LYS A 48 -7.32 -20.95 -14.60
C LYS A 48 -5.91 -21.35 -14.19
N LEU A 49 -5.74 -22.12 -13.10
CA LEU A 49 -4.45 -22.65 -12.69
C LEU A 49 -3.92 -23.69 -13.70
N ALA A 50 -4.81 -24.50 -14.28
CA ALA A 50 -4.44 -25.48 -15.31
C ALA A 50 -3.91 -24.83 -16.59
N THR A 51 -4.31 -23.59 -16.91
CA THR A 51 -3.75 -22.82 -18.04
C THR A 51 -2.36 -22.23 -17.77
N GLY A 52 -1.71 -22.59 -16.66
CA GLY A 52 -0.32 -22.23 -16.36
C GLY A 52 -0.15 -21.09 -15.33
N TYR A 53 -1.25 -20.55 -14.80
CA TYR A 53 -1.15 -19.58 -13.71
C TYR A 53 -0.78 -20.26 -12.39
N ASP A 54 -0.14 -19.50 -11.51
CA ASP A 54 0.29 -19.96 -10.20
C ASP A 54 -0.67 -19.55 -9.08
N MET A 55 -1.43 -18.47 -9.34
CA MET A 55 -2.52 -17.99 -8.51
C MET A 55 -3.68 -17.54 -9.40
N ALA A 56 -4.89 -17.91 -9.04
CA ALA A 56 -6.14 -17.40 -9.59
C ALA A 56 -6.88 -16.61 -8.52
N VAL A 57 -7.27 -15.36 -8.82
CA VAL A 57 -7.96 -14.45 -7.90
C VAL A 57 -9.34 -14.13 -8.47
N GLY A 58 -10.37 -14.35 -7.65
CA GLY A 58 -11.72 -13.90 -7.96
C GLY A 58 -11.82 -12.38 -7.83
N ALA A 59 -11.89 -11.68 -8.94
CA ALA A 59 -12.02 -10.23 -8.96
C ALA A 59 -13.50 -9.84 -8.96
N ARG A 60 -13.89 -9.05 -7.96
CA ARG A 60 -15.27 -8.56 -7.81
C ARG A 60 -15.56 -7.51 -8.87
N ASP A 61 -16.75 -7.59 -9.46
CA ASP A 61 -17.21 -6.56 -10.39
C ASP A 61 -17.41 -5.23 -9.64
N LYS A 62 -17.11 -4.11 -10.33
CA LYS A 62 -17.31 -2.76 -9.80
C LYS A 62 -18.76 -2.47 -9.40
N GLN A 63 -19.72 -3.13 -10.07
CA GLN A 63 -21.15 -2.98 -9.79
C GLN A 63 -21.59 -3.68 -8.49
N SER A 64 -20.86 -4.70 -8.03
CA SER A 64 -21.17 -5.41 -6.78
C SER A 64 -20.61 -4.73 -5.53
N GLN A 65 -19.85 -3.64 -5.68
CA GLN A 65 -19.35 -2.86 -4.55
C GLN A 65 -20.40 -1.84 -4.11
N ALA A 66 -21.18 -2.20 -3.10
CA ALA A 66 -22.33 -1.45 -2.61
C ALA A 66 -22.02 -0.05 -2.04
N ASP A 67 -20.73 0.36 -1.95
CA ASP A 67 -20.30 1.62 -1.37
C ASP A 67 -19.30 2.32 -2.29
N SER A 68 -19.70 3.45 -2.86
CA SER A 68 -18.88 4.24 -3.80
C SER A 68 -17.52 4.62 -3.22
N PHE A 69 -17.41 4.89 -1.92
CA PHE A 69 -16.17 5.25 -1.27
C PHE A 69 -15.21 4.05 -1.21
N ARG A 70 -15.71 2.86 -0.93
CA ARG A 70 -14.92 1.62 -0.96
C ARG A 70 -14.42 1.29 -2.36
N ALA A 71 -15.25 1.53 -3.37
CA ALA A 71 -14.88 1.32 -4.77
C ALA A 71 -13.71 2.24 -5.19
N ILE A 72 -13.75 3.53 -4.80
CA ILE A 72 -12.67 4.48 -5.05
C ILE A 72 -11.40 4.06 -4.30
N ALA A 73 -11.49 3.73 -3.01
CA ALA A 73 -10.35 3.29 -2.22
C ALA A 73 -9.70 2.03 -2.81
N ASN A 74 -10.49 1.03 -3.19
CA ASN A 74 -10.00 -0.17 -3.85
C ASN A 74 -9.33 0.13 -5.21
N SER A 75 -9.87 1.08 -5.97
CA SER A 75 -9.27 1.50 -7.24
C SER A 75 -7.91 2.14 -7.03
N VAL A 76 -7.77 2.99 -6.01
CA VAL A 76 -6.48 3.61 -5.63
C VAL A 76 -5.48 2.54 -5.18
N TYR A 77 -5.90 1.58 -4.36
CA TYR A 77 -5.04 0.49 -3.90
C TYR A 77 -4.57 -0.40 -5.05
N ASN A 78 -5.49 -0.76 -5.95
CA ASN A 78 -5.18 -1.56 -7.12
C ASN A 78 -4.20 -0.83 -8.06
N TRP A 79 -4.43 0.46 -8.29
CA TRP A 79 -3.54 1.30 -9.10
C TRP A 79 -2.13 1.40 -8.48
N LEU A 80 -2.05 1.77 -7.19
CA LEU A 80 -0.76 1.90 -6.50
C LEU A 80 0.03 0.59 -6.52
N SER A 81 -0.63 -0.51 -6.23
CA SER A 81 0.00 -1.83 -6.25
C SER A 81 0.41 -2.26 -7.66
N SER A 82 -0.36 -1.87 -8.69
CA SER A 82 0.00 -2.11 -10.09
C SER A 82 1.25 -1.35 -10.49
N VAL A 83 1.38 -0.08 -10.07
CA VAL A 83 2.61 0.73 -10.31
C VAL A 83 3.82 0.09 -9.63
N ILE A 84 3.68 -0.31 -8.37
CA ILE A 84 4.76 -0.92 -7.59
C ILE A 84 5.22 -2.25 -8.21
N THR A 85 4.28 -3.14 -8.52
CA THR A 85 4.59 -4.47 -9.05
C THR A 85 4.95 -4.44 -10.54
N GLY A 86 4.46 -3.47 -11.29
CA GLY A 86 4.58 -3.42 -12.75
C GLY A 86 3.58 -4.32 -13.48
N HIS A 87 2.59 -4.88 -12.78
CA HIS A 87 1.56 -5.75 -13.32
C HIS A 87 0.16 -5.21 -13.03
N LYS A 88 -0.77 -5.44 -13.94
CA LYS A 88 -2.16 -5.01 -13.75
C LYS A 88 -2.83 -5.83 -12.66
N ILE A 89 -3.25 -5.17 -11.59
CA ILE A 89 -4.00 -5.75 -10.48
C ILE A 89 -5.45 -5.32 -10.57
N LEU A 90 -6.37 -6.28 -10.67
CA LEU A 90 -7.81 -6.01 -10.80
C LEU A 90 -8.51 -5.94 -9.43
N ASP A 91 -8.18 -6.85 -8.51
CA ASP A 91 -8.69 -6.83 -7.13
C ASP A 91 -7.60 -7.34 -6.18
N LEU A 92 -7.00 -6.39 -5.45
CA LEU A 92 -5.94 -6.66 -4.50
C LEU A 92 -6.47 -7.26 -3.19
N THR A 93 -7.72 -6.95 -2.86
CA THR A 93 -8.32 -7.21 -1.53
C THR A 93 -9.15 -8.48 -1.48
N SER A 94 -9.42 -9.11 -2.62
CA SER A 94 -10.22 -10.35 -2.66
C SER A 94 -9.55 -11.47 -1.87
N GLY A 95 -10.27 -12.04 -0.91
CA GLY A 95 -9.89 -13.22 -0.16
C GLY A 95 -10.10 -14.52 -0.93
N PHE A 96 -10.98 -14.52 -1.95
CA PHE A 96 -11.30 -15.69 -2.74
C PHE A 96 -10.23 -15.93 -3.81
N ARG A 97 -9.43 -16.97 -3.59
CA ARG A 97 -8.29 -17.29 -4.44
C ARG A 97 -7.90 -18.74 -4.41
N ALA A 98 -7.42 -19.26 -5.53
CA ALA A 98 -6.80 -20.56 -5.64
C ALA A 98 -5.31 -20.40 -5.95
N VAL A 99 -4.43 -21.17 -5.29
CA VAL A 99 -2.98 -21.02 -5.42
C VAL A 99 -2.31 -22.39 -5.46
N LYS A 100 -1.19 -22.51 -6.17
CA LYS A 100 -0.30 -23.67 -6.05
C LYS A 100 0.31 -23.70 -4.65
N ALA A 101 0.13 -24.81 -3.94
CA ALA A 101 0.44 -24.93 -2.53
C ALA A 101 1.93 -24.75 -2.22
N ASP A 102 2.81 -25.30 -3.04
CA ASP A 102 4.25 -25.17 -2.96
C ASP A 102 4.68 -23.71 -2.98
N LYS A 103 4.25 -22.98 -4.00
CA LYS A 103 4.58 -21.56 -4.20
C LYS A 103 4.00 -20.65 -3.11
N PHE A 104 2.78 -20.90 -2.67
CA PHE A 104 2.18 -20.11 -1.59
C PHE A 104 2.90 -20.32 -0.25
N LYS A 105 3.34 -21.55 0.04
CA LYS A 105 4.05 -21.88 1.27
C LYS A 105 5.39 -21.15 1.41
N GLU A 106 6.04 -20.79 0.31
CA GLU A 106 7.27 -19.98 0.31
C GLU A 106 7.10 -18.62 0.98
N PHE A 107 5.89 -18.03 0.93
CA PHE A 107 5.62 -16.68 1.42
C PHE A 107 4.91 -16.64 2.78
N LEU A 108 4.68 -17.77 3.45
CA LEU A 108 3.92 -17.79 4.70
C LEU A 108 4.53 -16.90 5.80
N TYR A 109 5.85 -16.73 5.81
CA TYR A 109 6.55 -15.89 6.77
C TYR A 109 6.33 -14.38 6.53
N LEU A 110 6.03 -13.98 5.29
CA LEU A 110 5.75 -12.59 4.93
C LEU A 110 4.32 -12.17 5.27
N LEU A 111 3.40 -13.13 5.38
CA LEU A 111 2.00 -12.83 5.59
C LEU A 111 1.76 -12.25 6.99
N PRO A 112 1.06 -11.12 7.11
CA PRO A 112 0.65 -10.59 8.40
C PRO A 112 -0.37 -11.52 9.08
N ASN A 113 -0.53 -11.39 10.39
CA ASN A 113 -1.55 -12.16 11.12
C ASN A 113 -2.98 -11.59 10.94
N GLY A 114 -3.10 -10.34 10.51
CA GLY A 114 -4.39 -9.66 10.25
C GLY A 114 -4.98 -9.94 8.88
N PHE A 115 -5.96 -9.10 8.48
CA PHE A 115 -6.76 -9.28 7.25
C PHE A 115 -6.01 -9.02 5.93
N TYR A 116 -4.77 -8.61 5.94
CA TYR A 116 -4.06 -8.10 4.75
C TYR A 116 -3.26 -9.16 3.98
N TYR A 117 -3.50 -10.45 4.25
CA TYR A 117 -2.82 -11.52 3.54
C TYR A 117 -3.06 -11.50 2.02
N PRO A 118 -4.26 -11.10 1.50
CA PRO A 118 -4.50 -11.06 0.07
C PRO A 118 -3.54 -10.12 -0.65
N THR A 119 -3.35 -8.92 -0.11
CA THR A 119 -2.45 -7.90 -0.65
C THR A 119 -1.01 -8.40 -0.66
N THR A 120 -0.54 -8.89 0.49
CA THR A 120 0.84 -9.35 0.64
C THR A 120 1.14 -10.51 -0.29
N SER A 121 0.26 -11.52 -0.36
CA SER A 121 0.46 -12.69 -1.22
C SER A 121 0.46 -12.34 -2.71
N THR A 122 -0.46 -11.49 -3.17
CA THR A 122 -0.51 -11.06 -4.58
C THR A 122 0.76 -10.33 -4.98
N MET A 123 1.21 -9.37 -4.16
CA MET A 123 2.43 -8.60 -4.44
C MET A 123 3.69 -9.49 -4.37
N ALA A 124 3.73 -10.45 -3.44
CA ALA A 124 4.83 -11.41 -3.32
C ALA A 124 4.93 -12.31 -4.56
N PHE A 125 3.80 -12.82 -5.04
CA PHE A 125 3.75 -13.65 -6.25
C PHE A 125 4.29 -12.89 -7.46
N PHE A 126 3.80 -11.70 -7.74
CA PHE A 126 4.31 -10.89 -8.84
C PHE A 126 5.81 -10.60 -8.70
N ARG A 127 6.27 -10.33 -7.49
CA ARG A 127 7.70 -10.03 -7.28
C ARG A 127 8.59 -11.25 -7.46
N ALA A 128 8.12 -12.42 -7.11
CA ALA A 128 8.85 -13.68 -7.34
C ALA A 128 8.81 -14.16 -8.81
N GLY A 129 8.10 -13.44 -9.68
CA GLY A 129 7.95 -13.82 -11.08
C GLY A 129 6.86 -14.87 -11.32
N TYR A 130 6.01 -15.12 -10.33
CA TYR A 130 4.88 -16.04 -10.46
C TYR A 130 3.70 -15.36 -11.16
N SER A 131 2.96 -16.15 -11.91
CA SER A 131 1.82 -15.68 -12.69
C SER A 131 0.54 -15.61 -11.85
N VAL A 132 -0.12 -14.44 -11.87
CA VAL A 132 -1.41 -14.22 -11.20
C VAL A 132 -2.48 -13.93 -12.25
N GLY A 133 -3.49 -14.79 -12.31
CA GLY A 133 -4.66 -14.64 -13.17
C GLY A 133 -5.86 -14.11 -12.38
N TYR A 134 -6.69 -13.34 -13.05
CA TYR A 134 -7.96 -12.85 -12.49
C TYR A 134 -9.13 -13.46 -13.23
N MET A 135 -10.21 -13.72 -12.50
CA MET A 135 -11.49 -14.11 -13.07
C MET A 135 -12.60 -13.25 -12.44
N PRO A 136 -13.57 -12.79 -13.23
CA PRO A 136 -14.68 -12.04 -12.67
C PRO A 136 -15.56 -12.96 -11.83
N ILE A 137 -15.92 -12.49 -10.63
CA ILE A 137 -16.86 -13.17 -9.76
C ILE A 137 -18.00 -12.23 -9.37
N GLN A 138 -19.18 -12.81 -9.20
CA GLN A 138 -20.31 -12.11 -8.61
C GLN A 138 -20.38 -12.47 -7.13
N THR A 139 -20.31 -11.46 -6.27
CA THR A 139 -20.46 -11.65 -4.83
C THR A 139 -21.90 -11.37 -4.41
N GLU A 140 -22.45 -12.22 -3.58
CA GLU A 140 -23.74 -12.02 -2.96
C GLU A 140 -23.66 -11.03 -1.79
N GLN A 141 -24.80 -10.53 -1.36
CA GLN A 141 -24.85 -9.66 -0.19
C GLN A 141 -24.41 -10.44 1.05
N ARG A 142 -23.53 -9.83 1.83
CA ARG A 142 -23.01 -10.43 3.05
C ARG A 142 -24.12 -10.67 4.07
N LEU A 143 -24.18 -11.86 4.64
CA LEU A 143 -25.00 -12.18 5.78
C LEU A 143 -24.28 -11.69 7.05
N GLY A 144 -24.61 -10.47 7.54
CA GLY A 144 -24.06 -9.90 8.76
C GLY A 144 -23.43 -8.51 8.61
N GLU A 145 -23.07 -7.90 9.74
CA GLU A 145 -22.50 -6.56 9.79
C GLU A 145 -21.00 -6.55 9.48
N SER A 146 -20.55 -5.49 8.83
CA SER A 146 -19.11 -5.29 8.54
C SER A 146 -18.42 -4.63 9.72
N HIS A 147 -17.47 -5.31 10.34
CA HIS A 147 -16.62 -4.76 11.41
C HIS A 147 -15.44 -3.90 10.90
N ILE A 148 -15.41 -3.56 9.61
CA ILE A 148 -14.33 -2.79 9.00
C ILE A 148 -14.55 -1.29 9.22
N SER A 149 -13.62 -0.65 9.91
CA SER A 149 -13.56 0.81 10.06
C SER A 149 -12.86 1.44 8.87
N LEU A 150 -13.63 2.16 8.01
CA LEU A 150 -13.13 2.71 6.74
C LEU A 150 -11.84 3.53 6.87
N LEU A 151 -11.74 4.41 7.87
CA LEU A 151 -10.57 5.27 8.07
C LEU A 151 -9.37 4.51 8.66
N LYS A 152 -9.59 3.77 9.75
CA LYS A 152 -8.50 3.04 10.43
C LYS A 152 -7.92 1.93 9.54
N ASP A 153 -8.79 1.18 8.89
CA ASP A 153 -8.37 0.08 8.05
C ASP A 153 -7.84 0.56 6.70
N GLY A 154 -8.34 1.68 6.17
CA GLY A 154 -7.82 2.32 4.98
C GLY A 154 -6.36 2.77 5.15
N ILE A 155 -6.04 3.44 6.26
CA ILE A 155 -4.65 3.84 6.56
C ILE A 155 -3.75 2.61 6.74
N ARG A 156 -4.21 1.59 7.47
CA ARG A 156 -3.46 0.34 7.62
C ARG A 156 -3.18 -0.34 6.29
N PHE A 157 -4.16 -0.29 5.38
CA PHE A 157 -4.03 -0.86 4.04
C PHE A 157 -2.92 -0.15 3.24
N LEU A 158 -2.92 1.18 3.23
CA LEU A 158 -1.86 1.98 2.61
C LEU A 158 -0.49 1.69 3.22
N LEU A 159 -0.40 1.61 4.54
CA LEU A 159 0.86 1.28 5.22
C LEU A 159 1.39 -0.11 4.82
N ILE A 160 0.51 -1.08 4.59
CA ILE A 160 0.94 -2.42 4.15
C ILE A 160 1.41 -2.40 2.70
N ILE A 161 0.70 -1.73 1.80
CA ILE A 161 1.16 -1.55 0.42
C ILE A 161 2.52 -0.86 0.40
N PHE A 162 2.69 0.19 1.21
CA PHE A 162 3.95 0.90 1.36
C PHE A 162 5.05 -0.02 1.90
N LYS A 163 4.78 -0.76 2.99
CA LYS A 163 5.74 -1.70 3.59
C LYS A 163 6.18 -2.79 2.60
N VAL A 164 5.22 -3.42 1.95
CA VAL A 164 5.51 -4.47 0.96
C VAL A 164 6.21 -3.88 -0.26
N GLY A 165 5.76 -2.73 -0.74
CA GLY A 165 6.38 -2.01 -1.84
C GLY A 165 7.82 -1.57 -1.54
N THR A 166 8.10 -1.09 -0.34
CA THR A 166 9.45 -0.73 0.11
C THR A 166 10.37 -1.96 0.16
N LEU A 167 9.85 -3.10 0.58
CA LEU A 167 10.62 -4.34 0.62
C LEU A 167 11.00 -4.81 -0.80
N TYR A 168 10.11 -4.66 -1.78
CA TYR A 168 10.29 -5.22 -3.11
C TYR A 168 10.75 -4.24 -4.18
N SER A 169 10.40 -2.96 -4.07
CA SER A 169 10.69 -1.95 -5.09
C SER A 169 10.91 -0.56 -4.48
N PRO A 170 11.95 -0.37 -3.62
CA PRO A 170 12.16 0.87 -2.90
C PRO A 170 12.33 2.08 -3.83
N LEU A 171 13.03 1.92 -4.93
CA LEU A 171 13.26 3.02 -5.88
C LEU A 171 11.98 3.55 -6.50
N LYS A 172 10.99 2.68 -6.81
CA LYS A 172 9.70 3.13 -7.36
C LYS A 172 8.90 3.99 -6.39
N ILE A 173 9.14 3.86 -5.09
CA ILE A 173 8.48 4.63 -4.04
C ILE A 173 9.27 5.87 -3.70
N PHE A 174 10.56 5.74 -3.42
CA PHE A 174 11.36 6.84 -2.89
C PHE A 174 11.86 7.80 -3.96
N LEU A 175 12.14 7.33 -5.19
CA LEU A 175 12.64 8.18 -6.26
C LEU A 175 11.67 9.31 -6.64
N PRO A 176 10.36 9.07 -6.86
CA PRO A 176 9.41 10.14 -7.14
C PRO A 176 9.31 11.16 -6.00
N ILE A 177 9.37 10.69 -4.74
CA ILE A 177 9.34 11.55 -3.56
C ILE A 177 10.59 12.42 -3.51
N ALA A 178 11.77 11.83 -3.71
CA ALA A 178 13.05 12.54 -3.71
C ALA A 178 13.11 13.60 -4.83
N VAL A 179 12.67 13.25 -6.04
CA VAL A 179 12.58 14.16 -7.18
C VAL A 179 11.59 15.28 -6.89
N GLY A 180 10.43 14.99 -6.33
CA GLY A 180 9.43 15.99 -5.95
C GLY A 180 9.97 16.98 -4.91
N LEU A 181 10.66 16.49 -3.88
CA LEU A 181 11.30 17.35 -2.88
C LEU A 181 12.42 18.20 -3.49
N LEU A 182 13.21 17.62 -4.42
CA LEU A 182 14.25 18.37 -5.13
C LEU A 182 13.65 19.50 -5.96
N ILE A 183 12.56 19.23 -6.70
CA ILE A 183 11.87 20.26 -7.48
C ILE A 183 11.35 21.37 -6.58
N ILE A 184 10.71 21.04 -5.47
CA ILE A 184 10.22 22.02 -4.48
C ILE A 184 11.39 22.87 -3.94
N ALA A 185 12.51 22.25 -3.61
CA ALA A 185 13.70 22.94 -3.13
C ALA A 185 14.28 23.90 -4.18
N VAL A 186 14.36 23.48 -5.45
CA VAL A 186 14.84 24.29 -6.56
C VAL A 186 13.89 25.48 -6.82
N VAL A 187 12.58 25.22 -6.86
CA VAL A 187 11.58 26.31 -7.04
C VAL A 187 11.68 27.32 -5.92
N ASN A 188 11.73 26.88 -4.67
CA ASN A 188 11.89 27.76 -3.51
C ASN A 188 13.20 28.55 -3.56
N TYR A 189 14.30 27.90 -3.99
CA TYR A 189 15.58 28.59 -4.17
C TYR A 189 15.51 29.70 -5.24
N ILE A 190 14.91 29.39 -6.40
CA ILE A 190 14.75 30.36 -7.50
C ILE A 190 13.86 31.52 -7.04
N ASP A 191 12.74 31.27 -6.39
CA ASP A 191 11.83 32.31 -5.88
C ASP A 191 12.54 33.20 -4.87
N THR A 192 13.27 32.63 -3.93
CA THR A 192 14.05 33.37 -2.95
C THR A 192 15.15 34.24 -3.63
N TYR A 193 15.80 33.66 -4.63
CA TYR A 193 16.83 34.37 -5.40
C TYR A 193 16.26 35.57 -6.17
N THR A 194 15.13 35.39 -6.84
CA THR A 194 14.49 36.44 -7.64
C THR A 194 13.85 37.55 -6.77
N THR A 195 13.26 37.15 -5.63
CA THR A 195 12.52 38.05 -4.76
C THR A 195 13.44 38.85 -3.83
N LEU A 196 14.48 38.23 -3.29
CA LEU A 196 15.37 38.85 -2.30
C LEU A 196 16.70 39.34 -2.90
N GLY A 197 17.05 38.99 -4.14
CA GLY A 197 18.28 39.40 -4.80
C GLY A 197 19.58 39.03 -4.06
N VAL A 198 19.52 38.09 -3.15
CA VAL A 198 20.62 37.75 -2.25
C VAL A 198 21.01 36.28 -2.42
N PHE A 199 22.30 36.05 -2.66
CA PHE A 199 22.92 34.75 -2.49
C PHE A 199 22.88 34.38 -1.00
N THR A 200 21.78 33.88 -0.51
CA THR A 200 21.74 33.27 0.82
C THR A 200 22.34 31.90 0.74
N ASN A 201 23.57 31.74 1.22
CA ASN A 201 24.16 30.42 1.44
C ASN A 201 23.18 29.58 2.27
N MET A 202 22.83 28.39 1.80
CA MET A 202 21.92 27.47 2.49
C MET A 202 22.34 27.19 3.94
N SER A 203 23.62 27.36 4.27
CA SER A 203 24.15 27.31 5.64
C SER A 203 23.65 28.40 6.57
N THR A 204 23.17 29.53 6.03
CA THR A 204 22.63 30.68 6.84
C THR A 204 21.19 30.39 7.28
N PHE A 205 20.41 29.66 6.49
CA PHE A 205 19.04 29.23 6.89
C PHE A 205 19.04 28.25 8.05
N TYR A 206 20.01 27.36 8.12
CA TYR A 206 20.15 26.43 9.26
C TYR A 206 20.72 27.09 10.53
N LYS A 207 21.40 28.24 10.42
CA LYS A 207 21.98 28.95 11.56
C LYS A 207 21.08 30.05 12.14
N CYS A 208 20.18 30.62 11.34
CA CYS A 208 19.11 31.50 11.82
C CYS A 208 17.87 30.63 12.11
N GLY A 209 17.90 29.85 13.17
CA GLY A 209 16.70 29.18 13.69
C GLY A 209 15.62 30.24 13.89
N THR A 210 14.54 30.09 13.12
CA THR A 210 13.18 30.52 13.41
C THR A 210 13.02 31.75 14.31
N VAL A 211 13.15 32.92 13.74
CA VAL A 211 12.39 34.08 14.20
C VAL A 211 11.84 34.78 12.94
N TYR A 212 10.79 34.24 12.35
CA TYR A 212 9.87 34.96 11.51
C TYR A 212 8.88 35.64 12.45
N ASP A 213 9.26 36.73 13.01
CA ASP A 213 8.30 37.69 13.59
C ASP A 213 7.93 38.68 12.48
N GLY A 214 6.63 38.70 12.12
CA GLY A 214 6.08 39.34 10.92
C GLY A 214 6.18 40.89 10.86
N ASN A 215 7.15 41.52 11.47
CA ASN A 215 7.28 42.99 11.59
C ASN A 215 8.57 43.58 11.04
N TYR A 216 9.30 42.92 10.17
CA TYR A 216 10.44 43.54 9.50
C TYR A 216 10.05 44.19 8.16
N ARG A 217 9.84 45.50 8.16
CA ARG A 217 9.88 46.32 6.94
C ARG A 217 11.30 46.31 6.39
N VAL A 218 11.52 45.58 5.30
CA VAL A 218 12.78 45.69 4.55
C VAL A 218 12.80 47.01 3.85
N SER A 219 13.62 47.92 4.35
CA SER A 219 13.95 49.17 3.67
C SER A 219 14.79 48.85 2.43
N ASN A 220 14.38 49.39 1.28
CA ASN A 220 14.91 49.14 -0.06
C ASN A 220 16.32 49.78 -0.29
N ARG A 221 17.15 49.86 0.73
CA ARG A 221 18.56 50.29 0.63
C ARG A 221 19.41 49.50 1.63
N GLY A 222 20.31 48.69 1.13
CA GLY A 222 21.47 48.35 1.93
C GLY A 222 21.77 46.91 2.11
N TYR A 223 22.88 46.57 1.60
CA TYR A 223 23.67 45.40 1.87
C TYR A 223 23.63 45.00 3.35
N VAL A 224 23.06 43.84 3.67
CA VAL A 224 23.29 43.20 4.96
C VAL A 224 24.61 42.44 4.85
N ARG A 225 25.69 43.06 5.31
CA ARG A 225 26.98 42.39 5.52
C ARG A 225 26.79 41.23 6.51
N ALA A 226 27.30 40.08 6.16
CA ALA A 226 27.39 38.90 7.02
C ALA A 226 28.23 39.18 8.28
N GLY A 227 27.65 39.82 9.26
CA GLY A 227 28.36 40.22 10.48
C GLY A 227 27.45 40.71 11.62
N TYR A 228 26.17 40.89 11.36
CA TYR A 228 25.27 41.56 12.34
C TYR A 228 24.24 40.67 13.02
N CYS A 229 24.50 39.39 13.14
CA CYS A 229 23.71 38.54 14.07
C CYS A 229 24.20 38.59 15.54
N ALA A 230 25.18 39.41 15.87
CA ALA A 230 25.80 39.39 17.20
C ALA A 230 25.40 40.54 18.14
N HIS A 231 24.58 41.48 17.75
CA HIS A 231 24.17 42.56 18.65
C HIS A 231 22.71 43.00 18.45
N VAL A 232 21.78 42.24 18.99
CA VAL A 232 20.53 42.77 19.52
C VAL A 232 20.57 42.61 21.03
N GLN A 233 21.28 43.53 21.69
CA GLN A 233 21.14 43.80 23.10
C GLN A 233 19.82 44.50 23.37
N ARG A 234 19.04 43.96 24.27
CA ARG A 234 17.79 44.54 24.80
C ARG A 234 18.02 45.97 25.30
N ARG A 235 17.15 46.83 24.90
CA ARG A 235 16.69 47.96 25.72
C ARG A 235 15.18 47.85 25.87
#